data_c4028ab9b72a8f1c6ba714e82662d2e2
#
_entry.id   c4028ab9b72a8f1c6ba714e82662d2e2
#
_cell.length_a   1.000
_cell.length_b   1.000
_cell.length_c   1.000
_cell.angle_alpha   90.00
_cell.angle_beta   90.00
_cell.angle_gamma   90.00
#
_symmetry.space_group_name_H-M   'P 1'
#
loop_
_entity.id
_entity.type
_entity.pdbx_description
1 polymer ?
#
loop_
_entity_poly.entity_id
_entity_poly.type
_entity_poly.pdbx_seq_one_letter_code
_entity_poly.pdbx_strand_id
1 'polypeptide(L)'
;MPPHQRFRANAYQDALPALADLYRVAEEAGVPVTIHTGTSVFPGARSRFGDPMDVDDVAFDFPKLTILLAHGGRPLWMEAAFFLVRRHPNVHLEVSGIPPGKLLEYFPRLEEIAAKTIWGTDWPSPGIKSMRTNVDAFLALPLPDDAKQAILCGNAARLWA
;
A
#
# COMPACT_ATOMS: atom_id res chain seq x y z
N MET A 1 5.99 -7.27 -2.16
CA MET A 1 6.03 -8.33 -3.19
C MET A 1 5.96 -7.65 -4.55
N PRO A 2 6.80 -7.99 -5.52
CA PRO A 2 6.89 -7.27 -6.79
C PRO A 2 5.76 -7.67 -7.76
N PRO A 3 5.43 -6.80 -8.74
CA PRO A 3 4.34 -7.05 -9.69
C PRO A 3 4.57 -8.22 -10.66
N HIS A 4 5.77 -8.81 -10.66
CA HIS A 4 6.10 -9.98 -11.50
C HIS A 4 5.77 -11.31 -10.84
N GLN A 5 5.38 -11.30 -9.57
CA GLN A 5 4.99 -12.53 -8.90
C GLN A 5 3.81 -13.18 -9.62
N ARG A 6 3.75 -14.49 -9.55
CA ARG A 6 2.72 -15.30 -10.22
C ARG A 6 1.75 -15.94 -9.24
N PHE A 7 1.56 -15.33 -8.08
CA PHE A 7 0.65 -15.80 -7.03
C PHE A 7 -0.04 -14.61 -6.36
N ARG A 8 -1.18 -14.85 -5.75
CA ARG A 8 -1.96 -13.89 -4.98
C ARG A 8 -1.39 -13.70 -3.58
N ALA A 9 -1.77 -12.63 -2.89
CA ALA A 9 -1.36 -12.43 -1.50
C ALA A 9 -1.82 -13.58 -0.58
N ASN A 10 -3.01 -14.14 -0.82
CA ASN A 10 -3.59 -15.25 -0.08
C ASN A 10 -3.26 -16.64 -0.65
N ALA A 11 -2.26 -16.77 -1.52
CA ALA A 11 -1.90 -18.03 -2.15
C ALA A 11 -1.41 -19.12 -1.17
N TYR A 12 -1.20 -18.79 0.10
CA TYR A 12 -0.92 -19.78 1.15
C TYR A 12 -2.09 -20.73 1.39
N GLN A 13 -3.30 -20.35 1.02
CA GLN A 13 -4.50 -21.16 1.15
C GLN A 13 -4.56 -22.32 0.12
N ASP A 14 -3.81 -22.21 -0.99
CA ASP A 14 -3.87 -23.19 -2.08
C ASP A 14 -2.51 -23.47 -2.74
N ALA A 15 -1.99 -22.50 -3.51
CA ALA A 15 -0.89 -22.69 -4.44
C ALA A 15 0.51 -22.58 -3.81
N LEU A 16 0.64 -21.90 -2.67
CA LEU A 16 1.93 -21.58 -2.04
C LEU A 16 1.86 -21.60 -0.51
N PRO A 17 1.68 -22.76 0.14
CA PRO A 17 1.53 -22.86 1.60
C PRO A 17 2.68 -22.21 2.40
N ALA A 18 3.92 -22.26 1.89
CA ALA A 18 5.09 -21.63 2.53
C ALA A 18 4.98 -20.10 2.69
N LEU A 19 4.05 -19.45 1.98
CA LEU A 19 3.79 -18.03 2.16
C LEU A 19 3.21 -17.71 3.55
N ALA A 20 2.48 -18.64 4.15
CA ALA A 20 1.99 -18.51 5.52
C ALA A 20 3.14 -18.42 6.53
N ASP A 21 4.22 -19.18 6.32
CA ASP A 21 5.40 -19.12 7.18
C ASP A 21 6.10 -17.76 7.11
N LEU A 22 6.18 -17.17 5.91
CA LEU A 22 6.70 -15.81 5.74
C LEU A 22 5.87 -14.79 6.53
N TYR A 23 4.56 -14.84 6.41
CA TYR A 23 3.67 -13.92 7.13
C TYR A 23 3.77 -14.11 8.64
N ARG A 24 3.83 -15.36 9.12
CA ARG A 24 3.98 -15.65 10.56
C ARG A 24 5.30 -15.12 11.10
N VAL A 25 6.41 -15.36 10.42
CA VAL A 25 7.73 -14.85 10.83
C VAL A 25 7.75 -13.33 10.86
N ALA A 26 7.17 -12.66 9.84
CA ALA A 26 7.09 -11.21 9.81
C ALA A 26 6.20 -10.67 10.95
N GLU A 27 5.06 -11.31 11.22
CA GLU A 27 4.16 -10.97 12.31
C GLU A 27 4.83 -11.10 13.69
N GLU A 28 5.50 -12.23 13.94
CA GLU A 28 6.23 -12.50 15.18
C GLU A 28 7.40 -11.52 15.41
N ALA A 29 8.07 -11.14 14.34
CA ALA A 29 9.18 -10.19 14.37
C ALA A 29 8.73 -8.71 14.39
N GLY A 30 7.44 -8.42 14.24
CA GLY A 30 6.91 -7.06 14.12
C GLY A 30 7.37 -6.33 12.85
N VAL A 31 7.75 -7.07 11.81
CA VAL A 31 8.25 -6.49 10.54
C VAL A 31 7.10 -6.28 9.56
N PRO A 32 6.87 -5.04 9.10
CA PRO A 32 5.82 -4.76 8.12
C PRO A 32 6.06 -5.48 6.79
N VAL A 33 5.00 -6.00 6.17
CA VAL A 33 5.03 -6.59 4.83
C VAL A 33 4.38 -5.64 3.83
N THR A 34 5.14 -5.25 2.81
CA THR A 34 4.62 -4.45 1.70
C THR A 34 4.14 -5.38 0.58
N ILE A 35 2.88 -5.26 0.21
CA ILE A 35 2.24 -6.04 -0.85
C ILE A 35 1.90 -5.09 -2.00
N HIS A 36 2.42 -5.37 -3.20
CA HIS A 36 2.03 -4.63 -4.39
C HIS A 36 0.55 -4.84 -4.67
N THR A 37 -0.18 -3.74 -4.83
CA THR A 37 -1.58 -3.73 -5.24
C THR A 37 -1.79 -2.79 -6.42
N GLY A 38 -2.75 -3.13 -7.29
CA GLY A 38 -3.00 -2.38 -8.51
C GLY A 38 -2.39 -3.01 -9.75
N THR A 39 -2.45 -2.28 -10.84
CA THR A 39 -1.94 -2.74 -12.13
C THR A 39 -0.44 -2.46 -12.26
N SER A 40 0.20 -3.15 -13.20
CA SER A 40 1.60 -2.91 -13.55
C SER A 40 1.75 -2.81 -15.06
N VAL A 41 2.57 -1.86 -15.51
CA VAL A 41 2.94 -1.68 -16.92
C VAL A 41 4.16 -2.51 -17.32
N PHE A 42 4.81 -3.18 -16.38
CA PHE A 42 6.01 -3.96 -16.67
C PHE A 42 5.69 -5.24 -17.44
N PRO A 43 6.51 -5.59 -18.46
CA PRO A 43 6.33 -6.83 -19.22
C PRO A 43 6.32 -8.05 -18.29
N GLY A 44 5.36 -8.96 -18.51
CA GLY A 44 5.23 -10.20 -17.73
C GLY A 44 4.44 -10.06 -16.43
N ALA A 45 4.11 -8.86 -15.98
CA ALA A 45 3.20 -8.66 -14.86
C ALA A 45 1.77 -9.05 -15.25
N ARG A 46 1.06 -9.68 -14.32
CA ARG A 46 -0.37 -10.02 -14.48
C ARG A 46 -1.17 -9.27 -13.43
N SER A 47 -1.95 -8.28 -13.86
CA SER A 47 -2.72 -7.40 -12.96
C SER A 47 -3.63 -8.16 -12.01
N ARG A 48 -4.14 -9.33 -12.38
CA ARG A 48 -4.97 -10.17 -11.49
C ARG A 48 -4.31 -10.55 -10.16
N PHE A 49 -2.98 -10.46 -10.05
CA PHE A 49 -2.24 -10.72 -8.81
C PHE A 49 -2.03 -9.46 -7.97
N GLY A 50 -2.53 -8.31 -8.44
CA GLY A 50 -2.48 -7.04 -7.73
C GLY A 50 -3.85 -6.62 -7.16
N ASP A 51 -4.84 -7.50 -7.14
CA ASP A 51 -6.12 -7.22 -6.52
C ASP A 51 -5.93 -7.09 -4.99
N PRO A 52 -6.23 -5.94 -4.38
CA PRO A 52 -6.08 -5.77 -2.95
C PRO A 52 -7.02 -6.67 -2.13
N MET A 53 -8.13 -7.16 -2.69
CA MET A 53 -9.05 -8.03 -1.96
C MET A 53 -8.42 -9.36 -1.54
N ASP A 54 -7.39 -9.84 -2.22
CA ASP A 54 -6.61 -10.99 -1.76
C ASP A 54 -5.91 -10.75 -0.40
N VAL A 55 -5.78 -9.48 0.02
CA VAL A 55 -5.20 -9.10 1.32
C VAL A 55 -6.23 -9.15 2.45
N ASP A 56 -7.53 -9.19 2.17
CA ASP A 56 -8.56 -9.36 3.20
C ASP A 56 -8.32 -10.62 4.04
N ASP A 57 -8.05 -11.74 3.36
CA ASP A 57 -7.73 -13.02 4.02
C ASP A 57 -6.44 -12.91 4.84
N VAL A 58 -5.39 -12.32 4.28
CA VAL A 58 -4.10 -12.17 4.98
C VAL A 58 -4.25 -11.32 6.24
N ALA A 59 -4.99 -10.22 6.17
CA ALA A 59 -5.20 -9.34 7.30
C ALA A 59 -6.05 -9.99 8.40
N PHE A 60 -6.96 -10.88 8.02
CA PHE A 60 -7.80 -11.65 8.94
C PHE A 60 -7.01 -12.78 9.61
N ASP A 61 -6.24 -13.56 8.83
CA ASP A 61 -5.50 -14.73 9.31
C ASP A 61 -4.25 -14.34 10.11
N PHE A 62 -3.66 -13.14 9.84
CA PHE A 62 -2.48 -12.59 10.52
C PHE A 62 -2.79 -11.20 11.12
N PRO A 63 -3.59 -11.13 12.19
CA PRO A 63 -4.14 -9.87 12.70
C PRO A 63 -3.12 -8.92 13.34
N LYS A 64 -1.93 -9.40 13.69
CA LYS A 64 -0.83 -8.59 14.22
C LYS A 64 0.20 -8.20 13.14
N LEU A 65 0.11 -8.78 11.94
CA LEU A 65 0.98 -8.45 10.83
C LEU A 65 0.65 -7.05 10.31
N THR A 66 1.59 -6.14 10.34
CA THR A 66 1.44 -4.84 9.66
C THR A 66 1.56 -5.03 8.15
N ILE A 67 0.51 -4.65 7.42
CA ILE A 67 0.45 -4.80 5.96
C ILE A 67 0.35 -3.44 5.31
N LEU A 68 1.22 -3.18 4.32
CA LEU A 68 1.22 -1.97 3.51
C LEU A 68 0.71 -2.32 2.10
N LEU A 69 -0.41 -1.72 1.69
CA LEU A 69 -0.94 -1.83 0.33
C LEU A 69 -0.20 -0.85 -0.57
N ALA A 70 0.88 -1.31 -1.21
CA ALA A 70 1.64 -0.45 -2.12
C ALA A 70 0.78 -0.04 -3.32
N HIS A 71 0.82 1.27 -3.62
CA HIS A 71 0.09 1.90 -4.72
C HIS A 71 -1.43 1.94 -4.57
N GLY A 72 -1.99 1.48 -3.44
CA GLY A 72 -3.40 1.60 -3.13
C GLY A 72 -4.38 1.02 -4.17
N GLY A 73 -4.00 -0.05 -4.87
CA GLY A 73 -4.86 -0.69 -5.87
C GLY A 73 -5.01 0.07 -7.19
N ARG A 74 -4.22 1.15 -7.42
CA ARG A 74 -4.35 2.01 -8.59
C ARG A 74 -4.22 1.26 -9.91
N PRO A 75 -4.87 1.66 -10.99
CA PRO A 75 -6.00 2.61 -11.07
C PRO A 75 -7.36 1.93 -11.03
N LEU A 76 -7.45 0.63 -10.69
CA LEU A 76 -8.69 -0.15 -10.84
C LEU A 76 -9.38 -0.47 -9.51
N TRP A 77 -8.66 -0.52 -8.36
CA TRP A 77 -9.17 -1.07 -7.10
C TRP A 77 -8.99 -0.13 -5.90
N MET A 78 -9.00 1.21 -6.11
CA MET A 78 -8.82 2.17 -5.02
C MET A 78 -9.90 2.05 -3.93
N GLU A 79 -11.14 1.83 -4.33
CA GLU A 79 -12.25 1.64 -3.38
C GLU A 79 -12.06 0.38 -2.52
N ALA A 80 -11.58 -0.72 -3.11
CA ALA A 80 -11.26 -1.94 -2.38
C ALA A 80 -10.11 -1.69 -1.39
N ALA A 81 -9.04 -1.02 -1.81
CA ALA A 81 -7.94 -0.66 -0.92
C ALA A 81 -8.40 0.26 0.22
N PHE A 82 -9.21 1.28 -0.07
CA PHE A 82 -9.80 2.17 0.93
C PHE A 82 -10.66 1.40 1.93
N PHE A 83 -11.50 0.48 1.46
CA PHE A 83 -12.31 -0.38 2.30
C PHE A 83 -11.45 -1.21 3.26
N LEU A 84 -10.40 -1.87 2.76
CA LEU A 84 -9.51 -2.72 3.56
C LEU A 84 -8.77 -1.93 4.65
N VAL A 85 -8.28 -0.74 4.33
CA VAL A 85 -7.61 0.15 5.30
C VAL A 85 -8.57 0.54 6.42
N ARG A 86 -9.85 0.76 6.13
CA ARG A 86 -10.85 1.07 7.16
C ARG A 86 -11.30 -0.16 7.95
N ARG A 87 -11.38 -1.31 7.28
CA ARG A 87 -11.85 -2.57 7.88
C ARG A 87 -10.86 -3.15 8.86
N HIS A 88 -9.58 -3.22 8.47
CA HIS A 88 -8.54 -3.92 9.24
C HIS A 88 -7.62 -2.94 9.97
N PRO A 89 -7.42 -3.06 11.29
CA PRO A 89 -6.53 -2.17 12.05
C PRO A 89 -5.07 -2.28 11.61
N ASN A 90 -4.66 -3.43 11.10
CA ASN A 90 -3.28 -3.77 10.69
C ASN A 90 -2.98 -3.50 9.21
N VAL A 91 -3.94 -2.99 8.42
CA VAL A 91 -3.74 -2.65 7.01
C VAL A 91 -3.55 -1.15 6.84
N HIS A 92 -2.54 -0.76 6.11
CA HIS A 92 -2.16 0.63 5.82
C HIS A 92 -2.13 0.88 4.31
N LEU A 93 -2.48 2.09 3.90
CA LEU A 93 -2.32 2.56 2.53
C LEU A 93 -0.89 3.05 2.32
N GLU A 94 -0.22 2.62 1.26
CA GLU A 94 1.05 3.20 0.81
C GLU A 94 0.85 3.81 -0.58
N VAL A 95 1.09 5.11 -0.72
CA VAL A 95 0.67 5.90 -1.89
C VAL A 95 1.74 6.09 -2.96
N SER A 96 2.85 5.33 -2.88
CA SER A 96 3.89 5.42 -3.91
C SER A 96 3.37 5.10 -5.32
N GLY A 97 4.01 5.63 -6.33
CA GLY A 97 3.61 5.43 -7.71
C GLY A 97 2.25 6.04 -8.09
N ILE A 98 1.57 6.74 -7.16
CA ILE A 98 0.42 7.57 -7.48
C ILE A 98 0.92 9.00 -7.69
N PRO A 99 0.70 9.62 -8.86
CA PRO A 99 1.04 11.02 -9.05
C PRO A 99 0.32 11.89 -8.01
N PRO A 100 1.00 12.77 -7.26
CA PRO A 100 0.36 13.56 -6.20
C PRO A 100 -0.88 14.33 -6.68
N GLY A 101 -0.85 14.89 -7.88
CA GLY A 101 -2.01 15.58 -8.47
C GLY A 101 -3.23 14.69 -8.76
N LYS A 102 -3.07 13.37 -8.71
CA LYS A 102 -4.17 12.39 -8.88
C LYS A 102 -4.60 11.76 -7.55
N LEU A 103 -3.86 12.02 -6.47
CA LEU A 103 -4.07 11.32 -5.20
C LEU A 103 -5.48 11.54 -4.64
N LEU A 104 -5.97 12.79 -4.65
CA LEU A 104 -7.32 13.10 -4.16
C LEU A 104 -8.44 12.74 -5.15
N GLU A 105 -8.11 12.54 -6.44
CA GLU A 105 -9.05 11.95 -7.39
C GLU A 105 -9.24 10.46 -7.12
N TYR A 106 -8.16 9.75 -6.80
CA TYR A 106 -8.18 8.32 -6.49
C TYR A 106 -8.70 8.02 -5.09
N PHE A 107 -8.39 8.89 -4.13
CA PHE A 107 -8.82 8.78 -2.73
C PHE A 107 -9.45 10.10 -2.27
N PRO A 108 -10.68 10.42 -2.69
CA PRO A 108 -11.35 11.67 -2.33
C PRO A 108 -11.61 11.79 -0.82
N ARG A 109 -11.56 10.67 -0.11
CA ARG A 109 -11.73 10.58 1.35
C ARG A 109 -10.42 10.24 2.07
N LEU A 110 -9.26 10.62 1.50
CA LEU A 110 -7.94 10.29 2.03
C LEU A 110 -7.76 10.76 3.49
N GLU A 111 -8.34 11.89 3.85
CA GLU A 111 -8.27 12.44 5.21
C GLU A 111 -8.82 11.48 6.27
N GLU A 112 -9.86 10.71 5.96
CA GLU A 112 -10.43 9.73 6.89
C GLU A 112 -9.47 8.60 7.25
N ILE A 113 -8.50 8.32 6.40
CA ILE A 113 -7.49 7.28 6.58
C ILE A 113 -6.07 7.84 6.67
N ALA A 114 -5.92 9.16 6.85
CA ALA A 114 -4.61 9.82 6.89
C ALA A 114 -3.68 9.21 7.95
N ALA A 115 -4.22 8.82 9.12
CA ALA A 115 -3.46 8.19 10.20
C ALA A 115 -2.92 6.79 9.86
N LYS A 116 -3.40 6.19 8.78
CA LYS A 116 -2.99 4.86 8.27
C LYS A 116 -2.45 4.92 6.85
N THR A 117 -2.12 6.11 6.37
CA THR A 117 -1.54 6.33 5.04
C THR A 117 -0.06 6.67 5.16
N ILE A 118 0.77 6.05 4.33
CA ILE A 118 2.22 6.23 4.31
C ILE A 118 2.63 6.76 2.94
N TRP A 119 3.54 7.73 2.95
CA TRP A 119 4.11 8.29 1.76
C TRP A 119 5.25 7.46 1.21
N GLY A 120 5.27 7.28 -0.09
CA GLY A 120 6.37 6.79 -0.89
C GLY A 120 6.37 7.44 -2.26
N THR A 121 7.49 7.41 -2.97
CA THR A 121 7.59 7.99 -4.32
C THR A 121 7.59 6.95 -5.42
N ASP A 122 8.05 5.74 -5.13
CA ASP A 122 8.34 4.69 -6.13
C ASP A 122 9.44 5.11 -7.13
N TRP A 123 10.27 6.13 -6.76
CA TRP A 123 11.41 6.51 -7.59
C TRP A 123 12.44 5.36 -7.65
N PRO A 124 12.99 5.04 -8.83
CA PRO A 124 12.97 5.75 -10.12
C PRO A 124 11.92 5.23 -11.14
N SER A 125 10.76 4.84 -10.69
CA SER A 125 9.70 4.37 -11.60
C SER A 125 9.31 5.38 -12.67
N PRO A 126 8.79 4.91 -13.82
CA PRO A 126 8.37 5.78 -14.91
C PRO A 126 7.38 6.86 -14.46
N GLY A 127 7.60 8.08 -14.94
CA GLY A 127 6.75 9.23 -14.62
C GLY A 127 7.16 10.03 -13.37
N ILE A 128 8.11 9.54 -12.57
CA ILE A 128 8.60 10.25 -11.38
C ILE A 128 9.94 10.90 -11.70
N LYS A 129 9.92 12.23 -11.86
CA LYS A 129 11.12 13.01 -12.24
C LYS A 129 12.16 13.06 -11.13
N SER A 130 11.73 13.31 -9.91
CA SER A 130 12.57 13.28 -8.71
C SER A 130 11.72 13.10 -7.46
N MET A 131 12.31 12.57 -6.37
CA MET A 131 11.66 12.48 -5.08
C MET A 131 11.25 13.85 -4.55
N ARG A 132 12.10 14.87 -4.71
CA ARG A 132 11.84 16.22 -4.22
C ARG A 132 10.60 16.84 -4.88
N THR A 133 10.53 16.83 -6.21
CA THR A 133 9.37 17.39 -6.91
C THR A 133 8.07 16.64 -6.59
N ASN A 134 8.16 15.36 -6.30
CA ASN A 134 7.02 14.55 -5.89
C ASN A 134 6.51 14.96 -4.50
N VAL A 135 7.42 15.17 -3.54
CA VAL A 135 7.08 15.69 -2.20
C VAL A 135 6.50 17.10 -2.27
N ASP A 136 7.13 18.01 -3.04
CA ASP A 136 6.64 19.39 -3.18
C ASP A 136 5.21 19.41 -3.76
N ALA A 137 4.92 18.54 -4.74
CA ALA A 137 3.58 18.42 -5.31
C ALA A 137 2.55 17.85 -4.30
N PHE A 138 2.97 16.92 -3.42
CA PHE A 138 2.11 16.44 -2.34
C PHE A 138 1.83 17.54 -1.31
N LEU A 139 2.83 18.31 -0.90
CA LEU A 139 2.68 19.41 0.05
C LEU A 139 1.71 20.49 -0.45
N ALA A 140 1.59 20.65 -1.78
CA ALA A 140 0.66 21.59 -2.40
C ALA A 140 -0.80 21.11 -2.42
N LEU A 141 -1.08 19.86 -2.03
CA LEU A 141 -2.46 19.35 -1.98
C LEU A 141 -3.29 20.08 -0.91
N PRO A 142 -4.61 20.23 -1.12
CA PRO A 142 -5.53 20.83 -0.16
C PRO A 142 -5.89 19.85 0.97
N LEU A 143 -4.89 19.41 1.72
CA LEU A 143 -5.04 18.58 2.91
C LEU A 143 -4.62 19.40 4.17
N PRO A 144 -5.16 19.10 5.34
CA PRO A 144 -4.69 19.64 6.60
C PRO A 144 -3.20 19.36 6.84
N ASP A 145 -2.48 20.28 7.48
CA ASP A 145 -1.04 20.15 7.68
C ASP A 145 -0.67 18.96 8.58
N ASP A 146 -1.48 18.67 9.57
CA ASP A 146 -1.33 17.49 10.43
C ASP A 146 -1.50 16.19 9.66
N ALA A 147 -2.46 16.10 8.73
CA ALA A 147 -2.62 14.98 7.83
C ALA A 147 -1.40 14.82 6.89
N LYS A 148 -0.90 15.92 6.33
CA LYS A 148 0.32 15.90 5.51
C LYS A 148 1.53 15.41 6.30
N GLN A 149 1.72 15.90 7.52
CA GLN A 149 2.82 15.48 8.39
C GLN A 149 2.68 13.98 8.76
N ALA A 150 1.48 13.54 9.11
CA ALA A 150 1.23 12.14 9.42
C ALA A 150 1.59 11.24 8.24
N ILE A 151 1.12 11.57 7.03
CA ILE A 151 1.34 10.79 5.82
C ILE A 151 2.82 10.78 5.41
N LEU A 152 3.50 11.95 5.41
CA LEU A 152 4.88 12.07 4.95
C LEU A 152 5.89 11.35 5.83
N CYS A 153 5.72 11.38 7.16
CA CYS A 153 6.72 10.81 8.06
C CYS A 153 6.14 10.23 9.36
N GLY A 154 5.12 10.83 9.96
CA GLY A 154 4.66 10.44 11.30
C GLY A 154 4.17 9.00 11.38
N ASN A 155 3.44 8.52 10.38
CA ASN A 155 2.93 7.15 10.34
C ASN A 155 4.07 6.14 10.14
N ALA A 156 4.98 6.40 9.21
CA ALA A 156 6.15 5.55 9.01
C ALA A 156 7.00 5.48 10.28
N ALA A 157 7.30 6.61 10.91
CA ALA A 157 8.07 6.63 12.16
C ALA A 157 7.46 5.74 13.25
N ARG A 158 6.12 5.65 13.34
CA ARG A 158 5.45 4.76 14.32
C ARG A 158 5.54 3.28 13.98
N LEU A 159 5.65 2.93 12.70
CA LEU A 159 5.72 1.53 12.26
C LEU A 159 7.13 0.93 12.35
N TRP A 160 8.16 1.79 12.37
CA TRP A 160 9.57 1.36 12.43
C TRP A 160 10.32 1.90 13.66
N ALA A 161 9.59 2.31 14.71
CA ALA A 161 10.18 2.81 15.96
C ALA A 161 10.69 1.69 16.87
#